data_044561197c05cdfc6ee6277baf38420d
#
_entry.id   044561197c05cdfc6ee6277baf38420d
#
_cell.length_a   1.000
_cell.length_b   1.000
_cell.length_c   1.000
_cell.angle_alpha   90.00
_cell.angle_beta   90.00
_cell.angle_gamma   90.00
#
_symmetry.space_group_name_H-M   'P 1'
#
loop_
_entity.id
_entity.type
_entity.pdbx_description
1 polymer ?
#
loop_
_entity_poly.entity_id
_entity_poly.type
_entity_poly.pdbx_seq_one_letter_code
_entity_poly.pdbx_strand_id
1 'polypeptide(L)'
;MNRTTVLGSASRQGWGELTQWPLLGRVLRWRHARTTAQTVLLLLAGLVLYDGFFGPSLAPKNLAGTLPWVHWRGFVVLALLLAGNLFCFACPFMLPRRLAQQLFRPTRSWPRWLPGKWVAVTLLVGFFWAYEAFDLWASPLLTAWVALAYFVAAFVIDGFFRGAAFCKHVCPIGQFNFVGSLLSPTEVRI
;
A
#
# COMPACT_ATOMS: atom_id res chain seq x y z
N MET A 1 42.41 -19.10 -8.88
CA MET A 1 42.34 -18.70 -7.45
C MET A 1 41.10 -17.92 -7.21
N ASN A 2 40.08 -18.58 -6.66
CA ASN A 2 38.71 -18.12 -6.49
C ASN A 2 38.61 -17.38 -5.15
N ARG A 3 38.34 -16.07 -5.17
CA ARG A 3 37.91 -15.32 -3.98
C ARG A 3 36.53 -14.78 -4.21
N THR A 4 35.52 -15.60 -4.18
CA THR A 4 34.17 -15.18 -3.84
C THR A 4 34.13 -14.89 -2.35
N THR A 5 34.45 -13.67 -1.99
CA THR A 5 34.15 -13.15 -0.66
C THR A 5 32.65 -13.08 -0.52
N VAL A 6 32.09 -14.09 0.11
CA VAL A 6 30.73 -14.08 0.67
C VAL A 6 30.70 -12.92 1.66
N LEU A 7 30.14 -11.80 1.23
CA LEU A 7 29.66 -10.78 2.16
C LEU A 7 28.58 -11.46 2.99
N GLY A 8 28.98 -11.86 4.17
CA GLY A 8 28.09 -12.43 5.15
C GLY A 8 26.87 -11.50 5.31
N SER A 9 25.72 -12.02 4.98
CA SER A 9 24.47 -11.43 5.39
C SER A 9 24.51 -11.38 6.92
N ALA A 10 24.84 -10.21 7.46
CA ALA A 10 24.58 -9.94 8.85
C ALA A 10 23.07 -10.16 9.02
N SER A 11 22.72 -11.34 9.50
CA SER A 11 21.40 -11.66 9.98
C SER A 11 21.11 -10.63 11.07
N ARG A 12 20.42 -9.55 10.71
CA ARG A 12 19.74 -8.77 11.72
C ARG A 12 18.77 -9.74 12.36
N GLN A 13 19.13 -10.24 13.53
CA GLN A 13 18.21 -10.92 14.42
C GLN A 13 17.15 -9.90 14.81
N GLY A 14 16.21 -9.67 13.89
CA GLY A 14 14.98 -8.95 14.18
C GLY A 14 14.22 -9.76 15.23
N TRP A 15 13.62 -9.11 16.16
CA TRP A 15 12.95 -9.61 17.35
C TRP A 15 11.75 -10.54 17.07
N GLY A 16 11.67 -11.16 15.93
CA GLY A 16 10.75 -12.24 15.60
C GLY A 16 10.14 -12.11 14.21
N GLU A 17 10.28 -13.16 13.45
CA GLU A 17 9.45 -13.35 12.27
C GLU A 17 8.02 -13.59 12.73
N LEU A 18 7.07 -12.77 12.29
CA LEU A 18 5.64 -12.96 12.54
C LEU A 18 5.15 -14.36 12.11
N THR A 19 5.85 -14.97 11.17
CA THR A 19 5.59 -16.35 10.72
C THR A 19 5.89 -17.42 11.76
N GLN A 20 6.68 -17.10 12.81
CA GLN A 20 6.99 -18.05 13.91
C GLN A 20 5.91 -18.06 15.00
N TRP A 21 5.04 -17.06 15.03
CA TRP A 21 3.95 -17.03 16.00
C TRP A 21 2.89 -18.10 15.66
N PRO A 22 2.48 -18.94 16.64
CA PRO A 22 1.72 -20.16 16.35
C PRO A 22 0.38 -19.92 15.66
N LEU A 23 -0.32 -18.84 15.95
CA LEU A 23 -1.61 -18.47 15.34
C LEU A 23 -1.39 -17.65 14.05
N LEU A 24 -0.64 -16.55 14.15
CA LEU A 24 -0.36 -15.66 13.00
C LEU A 24 0.46 -16.39 11.92
N GLY A 25 1.46 -17.17 12.31
CA GLY A 25 2.27 -17.92 11.37
C GLY A 25 1.49 -19.00 10.62
N ARG A 26 0.48 -19.61 11.25
CA ARG A 26 -0.40 -20.57 10.55
C ARG A 26 -1.27 -19.88 9.52
N VAL A 27 -1.85 -18.72 9.85
CA VAL A 27 -2.66 -17.91 8.94
C VAL A 27 -1.81 -17.36 7.81
N LEU A 28 -0.64 -16.78 8.09
CA LEU A 28 0.23 -16.19 7.08
C LEU A 28 0.84 -17.23 6.13
N ARG A 29 1.10 -18.45 6.60
CA ARG A 29 1.61 -19.57 5.78
C ARG A 29 0.54 -20.27 4.94
N TRP A 30 -0.75 -19.96 5.17
CA TRP A 30 -1.79 -20.49 4.33
C TRP A 30 -1.65 -19.97 2.89
N ARG A 31 -1.61 -20.87 1.90
CA ARG A 31 -1.30 -20.52 0.48
C ARG A 31 -2.20 -19.42 -0.10
N HIS A 32 -3.41 -19.28 0.40
CA HIS A 32 -4.38 -18.27 -0.05
C HIS A 32 -4.47 -17.04 0.86
N ALA A 33 -3.78 -17.00 2.00
CA ALA A 33 -3.88 -15.92 2.98
C ALA A 33 -3.70 -14.53 2.37
N ARG A 34 -2.69 -14.38 1.52
CA ARG A 34 -2.40 -13.13 0.81
C ARG A 34 -3.54 -12.70 -0.10
N THR A 35 -4.01 -13.62 -0.94
CA THR A 35 -5.08 -13.30 -1.90
C THR A 35 -6.39 -13.01 -1.18
N THR A 36 -6.72 -13.79 -0.14
CA THR A 36 -7.91 -13.56 0.69
C THR A 36 -7.87 -12.19 1.36
N ALA A 37 -6.76 -11.84 2.02
CA ALA A 37 -6.59 -10.53 2.64
C ALA A 37 -6.73 -9.38 1.62
N GLN A 38 -6.09 -9.51 0.46
CA GLN A 38 -6.18 -8.54 -0.63
C GLN A 38 -7.61 -8.40 -1.17
N THR A 39 -8.33 -9.51 -1.32
CA THR A 39 -9.72 -9.51 -1.80
C THR A 39 -10.65 -8.86 -0.79
N VAL A 40 -10.53 -9.21 0.50
CA VAL A 40 -11.33 -8.61 1.57
C VAL A 40 -11.12 -7.10 1.62
N LEU A 41 -9.87 -6.64 1.56
CA LEU A 41 -9.58 -5.21 1.57
C LEU A 41 -10.00 -4.50 0.27
N LEU A 42 -9.97 -5.18 -0.87
CA LEU A 42 -10.49 -4.63 -2.11
C LEU A 42 -12.02 -4.48 -2.08
N LEU A 43 -12.74 -5.46 -1.52
CA LEU A 43 -14.19 -5.38 -1.32
C LEU A 43 -14.54 -4.24 -0.35
N LEU A 44 -13.79 -4.12 0.74
CA LEU A 44 -13.96 -3.01 1.69
C LEU A 44 -13.72 -1.65 1.02
N ALA A 45 -12.67 -1.52 0.20
CA ALA A 45 -12.42 -0.32 -0.59
C ALA A 45 -13.56 -0.04 -1.59
N GLY A 46 -14.12 -1.08 -2.22
CA GLY A 46 -15.29 -0.96 -3.07
C GLY A 46 -16.52 -0.44 -2.33
N LEU A 47 -16.77 -0.93 -1.10
CA LEU A 47 -17.85 -0.43 -0.25
C LEU A 47 -17.63 1.04 0.15
N VAL A 48 -16.41 1.43 0.47
CA VAL A 48 -16.05 2.81 0.77
C VAL A 48 -16.29 3.72 -0.45
N LEU A 49 -15.91 3.27 -1.65
CA LEU A 49 -16.17 4.01 -2.88
C LEU A 49 -17.69 4.13 -3.15
N TYR A 50 -18.40 3.01 -3.01
CA TYR A 50 -19.86 3.02 -3.22
C TYR A 50 -20.56 4.00 -2.27
N ASP A 51 -20.26 3.94 -0.98
CA ASP A 51 -20.86 4.83 0.01
C ASP A 51 -20.40 6.28 -0.17
N GLY A 52 -19.16 6.52 -0.60
CA GLY A 52 -18.65 7.85 -0.90
C GLY A 52 -19.35 8.53 -2.10
N PHE A 53 -19.77 7.75 -3.11
CA PHE A 53 -20.47 8.28 -4.28
C PHE A 53 -21.99 8.35 -4.11
N PHE A 54 -22.59 7.39 -3.44
CA PHE A 54 -24.05 7.22 -3.36
C PHE A 54 -24.60 7.39 -1.94
N GLY A 55 -23.74 7.45 -0.94
CA GLY A 55 -24.13 7.59 0.45
C GLY A 55 -24.41 9.03 0.89
N PRO A 56 -24.72 9.23 2.17
CA PRO A 56 -25.01 10.56 2.71
C PRO A 56 -23.81 11.50 2.62
N SER A 57 -24.05 12.77 2.34
CA SER A 57 -22.99 13.79 2.23
C SER A 57 -22.33 14.14 3.56
N LEU A 58 -22.91 13.74 4.69
CA LEU A 58 -22.38 13.98 6.03
C LEU A 58 -21.23 13.01 6.34
N ALA A 59 -20.01 13.51 6.47
CA ALA A 59 -18.81 12.70 6.75
C ALA A 59 -18.96 11.72 7.92
N PRO A 60 -19.54 12.06 9.09
CA PRO A 60 -19.71 11.11 10.20
C PRO A 60 -20.65 9.94 9.91
N LYS A 61 -21.53 10.07 8.92
CA LYS A 61 -22.51 9.04 8.53
C LYS A 61 -22.13 8.27 7.28
N ASN A 62 -20.95 8.57 6.71
CA ASN A 62 -20.48 7.99 5.47
C ASN A 62 -19.18 7.24 5.70
N LEU A 63 -19.06 6.01 5.15
CA LEU A 63 -17.88 5.18 5.31
C LEU A 63 -16.62 5.84 4.71
N ALA A 64 -16.76 6.59 3.62
CA ALA A 64 -15.63 7.30 3.02
C ALA A 64 -15.11 8.46 3.89
N GLY A 65 -15.98 9.03 4.74
CA GLY A 65 -15.58 10.03 5.72
C GLY A 65 -14.96 9.44 6.98
N THR A 66 -15.48 8.31 7.48
CA THR A 66 -15.06 7.77 8.79
C THR A 66 -13.96 6.73 8.69
N LEU A 67 -14.07 5.78 7.76
CA LEU A 67 -13.16 4.63 7.73
C LEU A 67 -11.71 5.03 7.38
N PRO A 68 -11.42 5.77 6.28
CA PRO A 68 -10.05 6.13 5.94
C PRO A 68 -9.41 7.09 6.94
N TRP A 69 -10.15 8.07 7.42
CA TRP A 69 -9.59 9.19 8.18
C TRP A 69 -9.51 8.93 9.68
N VAL A 70 -10.49 8.24 10.25
CA VAL A 70 -10.54 7.99 11.70
C VAL A 70 -9.90 6.65 12.06
N HIS A 71 -10.30 5.56 11.40
CA HIS A 71 -9.90 4.21 11.79
C HIS A 71 -8.67 3.71 11.01
N TRP A 72 -8.70 3.80 9.69
CA TRP A 72 -7.69 3.18 8.84
C TRP A 72 -6.33 3.84 8.97
N ARG A 73 -6.29 5.16 9.06
CA ARG A 73 -5.05 5.92 9.22
C ARG A 73 -4.27 5.49 10.46
N GLY A 74 -4.94 5.40 11.61
CA GLY A 74 -4.33 4.93 12.86
C GLY A 74 -3.86 3.48 12.75
N PHE A 75 -4.69 2.61 12.18
CA PHE A 75 -4.35 1.20 11.99
C PHE A 75 -3.15 1.01 11.06
N VAL A 76 -3.06 1.74 9.95
CA VAL A 76 -1.94 1.67 9.02
C VAL A 76 -0.63 2.11 9.69
N VAL A 77 -0.65 3.19 10.47
CA VAL A 77 0.54 3.65 11.20
C VAL A 77 1.01 2.59 12.20
N LEU A 78 0.10 2.04 12.99
CA LEU A 78 0.43 0.95 13.93
C LEU A 78 0.94 -0.30 13.21
N ALA A 79 0.30 -0.70 12.12
CA ALA A 79 0.73 -1.86 11.33
C ALA A 79 2.13 -1.66 10.73
N LEU A 80 2.46 -0.46 10.24
CA LEU A 80 3.79 -0.14 9.72
C LEU A 80 4.86 -0.13 10.81
N LEU A 81 4.55 0.37 11.99
CA LEU A 81 5.50 0.44 13.10
C LEU A 81 5.75 -0.93 13.73
N LEU A 82 4.72 -1.76 13.89
CA LEU A 82 4.82 -3.05 14.58
C LEU A 82 5.25 -4.19 13.66
N ALA A 83 4.71 -4.21 12.46
CA ALA A 83 4.84 -5.34 11.53
C ALA A 83 5.43 -4.97 10.16
N GLY A 84 5.98 -3.76 10.02
CA GLY A 84 6.69 -3.28 8.84
C GLY A 84 5.92 -3.52 7.53
N ASN A 85 6.21 -4.63 6.86
CA ASN A 85 5.67 -4.94 5.54
C ASN A 85 4.30 -5.66 5.53
N LEU A 86 3.66 -5.89 6.67
CA LEU A 86 2.36 -6.59 6.75
C LEU A 86 1.26 -5.86 5.96
N PHE A 87 1.26 -4.52 6.00
CA PHE A 87 0.32 -3.73 5.23
C PHE A 87 0.45 -3.98 3.72
N CYS A 88 1.68 -4.01 3.21
CA CYS A 88 1.93 -4.26 1.78
C CYS A 88 1.60 -5.71 1.37
N PHE A 89 1.66 -6.67 2.30
CA PHE A 89 1.20 -8.03 2.08
C PHE A 89 -0.30 -8.09 1.77
N ALA A 90 -1.11 -7.34 2.52
CA ALA A 90 -2.56 -7.31 2.39
C ALA A 90 -3.08 -6.20 1.44
N CYS A 91 -2.20 -5.41 0.83
CA CYS A 91 -2.56 -4.21 0.07
C CYS A 91 -3.57 -4.49 -1.06
N PRO A 92 -4.72 -3.79 -1.10
CA PRO A 92 -5.77 -4.02 -2.10
C PRO A 92 -5.33 -3.65 -3.53
N PHE A 93 -4.37 -2.72 -3.70
CA PHE A 93 -3.84 -2.32 -5.01
C PHE A 93 -3.10 -3.45 -5.75
N MET A 94 -2.74 -4.52 -5.06
CA MET A 94 -2.04 -5.65 -5.68
C MET A 94 -2.90 -6.45 -6.65
N LEU A 95 -4.22 -6.50 -6.44
CA LEU A 95 -5.13 -7.22 -7.35
C LEU A 95 -5.34 -6.47 -8.67
N PRO A 96 -5.74 -5.18 -8.70
CA PRO A 96 -5.80 -4.39 -9.93
C PRO A 96 -4.47 -4.36 -10.69
N ARG A 97 -3.35 -4.27 -9.97
CA ARG A 97 -2.02 -4.35 -10.57
C ARG A 97 -1.77 -5.67 -11.31
N ARG A 98 -2.07 -6.83 -10.67
CA ARG A 98 -1.92 -8.14 -11.31
C ARG A 98 -2.74 -8.22 -12.57
N LEU A 99 -3.99 -7.75 -12.52
CA LEU A 99 -4.88 -7.70 -13.67
C LEU A 99 -4.29 -6.82 -14.78
N ALA A 100 -3.83 -5.61 -14.46
CA ALA A 100 -3.20 -4.71 -15.42
C ALA A 100 -1.96 -5.34 -16.08
N GLN A 101 -1.10 -5.98 -15.30
CA GLN A 101 0.11 -6.64 -15.82
C GLN A 101 -0.20 -7.86 -16.70
N GLN A 102 -1.26 -8.60 -16.41
CA GLN A 102 -1.72 -9.71 -17.24
C GLN A 102 -2.30 -9.21 -18.57
N LEU A 103 -3.05 -8.11 -18.53
CA LEU A 103 -3.73 -7.55 -19.69
C LEU A 103 -2.76 -6.84 -20.64
N PHE A 104 -1.90 -5.96 -20.11
CA PHE A 104 -1.03 -5.11 -20.93
C PHE A 104 0.39 -5.65 -21.13
N ARG A 105 0.83 -6.65 -20.34
CA ARG A 105 2.17 -7.25 -20.39
C ARG A 105 3.28 -6.20 -20.51
N PRO A 106 3.46 -5.34 -19.51
CA PRO A 106 4.32 -4.17 -19.60
C PRO A 106 5.77 -4.54 -19.94
N THR A 107 6.32 -3.83 -20.90
CA THR A 107 7.71 -4.01 -21.35
C THR A 107 8.62 -2.86 -20.97
N ARG A 108 8.04 -1.69 -20.68
CA ARG A 108 8.80 -0.46 -20.40
C ARG A 108 9.33 -0.44 -18.96
N SER A 109 10.59 -0.04 -18.80
CA SER A 109 11.16 0.30 -17.49
C SER A 109 10.78 1.73 -17.10
N TRP A 110 10.77 2.02 -15.79
CA TRP A 110 10.56 3.38 -15.29
C TRP A 110 11.62 4.33 -15.87
N PRO A 111 11.23 5.55 -16.33
CA PRO A 111 12.17 6.50 -16.93
C PRO A 111 13.24 6.93 -15.93
N ARG A 112 14.51 6.88 -16.32
CA ARG A 112 15.65 7.24 -15.48
C ARG A 112 15.75 8.75 -15.18
N TRP A 113 15.11 9.58 -16.00
CA TRP A 113 15.07 11.03 -15.80
C TRP A 113 14.08 11.48 -14.72
N LEU A 114 13.09 10.63 -14.38
CA LEU A 114 12.22 10.89 -13.23
C LEU A 114 12.95 10.40 -11.95
N PRO A 115 13.33 11.32 -11.06
CA PRO A 115 13.99 10.95 -9.81
C PRO A 115 13.06 10.09 -8.97
N GLY A 116 13.45 8.82 -8.79
CA GLY A 116 12.55 7.73 -8.35
C GLY A 116 11.74 7.99 -7.09
N LYS A 117 12.30 8.65 -6.07
CA LYS A 117 11.60 8.91 -4.78
C LYS A 117 10.99 10.30 -4.71
N TRP A 118 11.49 11.25 -5.46
CA TRP A 118 11.01 12.64 -5.43
C TRP A 118 9.57 12.78 -5.91
N VAL A 119 9.16 11.97 -6.89
CA VAL A 119 7.77 11.92 -7.37
C VAL A 119 6.82 11.57 -6.23
N ALA A 120 7.14 10.53 -5.44
CA ALA A 120 6.31 10.13 -4.30
C ALA A 120 6.30 11.20 -3.19
N VAL A 121 7.43 11.85 -2.93
CA VAL A 121 7.52 12.94 -1.94
C VAL A 121 6.68 14.14 -2.39
N THR A 122 6.81 14.56 -3.64
CA THR A 122 6.01 15.68 -4.19
C THR A 122 4.51 15.38 -4.15
N LEU A 123 4.12 14.15 -4.53
CA LEU A 123 2.72 13.71 -4.44
C LEU A 123 2.23 13.66 -2.99
N LEU A 124 3.08 13.24 -2.06
CA LEU A 124 2.74 13.23 -0.64
C LEU A 124 2.52 14.65 -0.11
N VAL A 125 3.42 15.58 -0.40
CA VAL A 125 3.29 16.98 0.00
C VAL A 125 2.05 17.61 -0.64
N GLY A 126 1.84 17.37 -1.94
CA GLY A 126 0.65 17.83 -2.66
C GLY A 126 -0.65 17.24 -2.08
N PHE A 127 -0.62 15.98 -1.68
CA PHE A 127 -1.75 15.32 -1.03
C PHE A 127 -2.08 15.96 0.34
N PHE A 128 -1.08 16.23 1.18
CA PHE A 128 -1.31 16.90 2.47
C PHE A 128 -1.80 18.33 2.28
N TRP A 129 -1.25 19.05 1.30
CA TRP A 129 -1.76 20.37 0.95
C TRP A 129 -3.22 20.32 0.49
N ALA A 130 -3.56 19.41 -0.41
CA ALA A 130 -4.94 19.23 -0.89
C ALA A 130 -5.88 18.77 0.24
N TYR A 131 -5.38 17.94 1.16
CA TYR A 131 -6.12 17.49 2.33
C TYR A 131 -6.64 18.65 3.18
N GLU A 132 -5.76 19.64 3.44
CA GLU A 132 -6.12 20.83 4.21
C GLU A 132 -6.89 21.86 3.35
N ALA A 133 -6.49 22.08 2.08
CA ALA A 133 -7.09 23.10 1.22
C ALA A 133 -8.52 22.79 0.80
N PHE A 134 -8.89 21.52 0.69
CA PHE A 134 -10.20 21.06 0.22
C PHE A 134 -11.01 20.34 1.31
N ASP A 135 -10.57 20.36 2.56
CA ASP A 135 -11.23 19.66 3.66
C ASP A 135 -11.65 18.23 3.30
N LEU A 136 -10.69 17.45 2.74
CA LEU A 136 -10.99 16.10 2.22
C LEU A 136 -11.64 15.19 3.25
N TRP A 137 -11.31 15.38 4.53
CA TRP A 137 -11.88 14.62 5.64
C TRP A 137 -13.38 14.94 5.86
N ALA A 138 -13.83 16.13 5.50
CA ALA A 138 -15.22 16.56 5.63
C ALA A 138 -16.07 16.20 4.42
N SER A 139 -15.45 15.90 3.26
CA SER A 139 -16.14 15.60 2.01
C SER A 139 -15.98 14.14 1.60
N PRO A 140 -16.99 13.27 1.84
CA PRO A 140 -16.97 11.88 1.41
C PRO A 140 -16.78 11.69 -0.09
N LEU A 141 -17.41 12.58 -0.89
CA LEU A 141 -17.32 12.54 -2.35
C LEU A 141 -15.91 12.80 -2.85
N LEU A 142 -15.22 13.82 -2.31
CA LEU A 142 -13.82 14.10 -2.67
C LEU A 142 -12.90 12.96 -2.24
N THR A 143 -13.12 12.39 -1.06
CA THR A 143 -12.38 11.20 -0.59
C THR A 143 -12.56 10.02 -1.55
N ALA A 144 -13.78 9.76 -2.02
CA ALA A 144 -14.05 8.71 -2.99
C ALA A 144 -13.33 8.96 -4.33
N TRP A 145 -13.34 10.20 -4.83
CA TRP A 145 -12.59 10.56 -6.05
C TRP A 145 -11.08 10.36 -5.89
N VAL A 146 -10.52 10.78 -4.77
CA VAL A 146 -9.09 10.57 -4.48
C VAL A 146 -8.77 9.08 -4.42
N ALA A 147 -9.55 8.29 -3.71
CA ALA A 147 -9.36 6.85 -3.64
C ALA A 147 -9.44 6.18 -5.03
N LEU A 148 -10.46 6.54 -5.81
CA LEU A 148 -10.61 6.06 -7.19
C LEU A 148 -9.41 6.43 -8.06
N ALA A 149 -8.94 7.69 -7.96
CA ALA A 149 -7.76 8.16 -8.69
C ALA A 149 -6.50 7.33 -8.37
N TYR A 150 -6.30 6.96 -7.10
CA TYR A 150 -5.20 6.07 -6.71
C TYR A 150 -5.35 4.65 -7.29
N PHE A 151 -6.56 4.08 -7.33
CA PHE A 151 -6.79 2.78 -7.98
C PHE A 151 -6.53 2.83 -9.48
N VAL A 152 -7.02 3.87 -10.16
CA VAL A 152 -6.76 4.10 -11.60
C VAL A 152 -5.27 4.31 -11.85
N ALA A 153 -4.60 5.14 -11.05
CA ALA A 153 -3.15 5.37 -11.17
C ALA A 153 -2.36 4.07 -10.99
N ALA A 154 -2.70 3.24 -10.00
CA ALA A 154 -2.07 1.94 -9.79
C ALA A 154 -2.26 1.01 -11.00
N PHE A 155 -3.48 0.94 -11.54
CA PHE A 155 -3.79 0.13 -12.69
C PHE A 155 -3.05 0.59 -13.95
N VAL A 156 -3.05 1.89 -14.23
CA VAL A 156 -2.41 2.48 -15.42
C VAL A 156 -0.89 2.36 -15.32
N ILE A 157 -0.29 2.82 -14.21
CA ILE A 157 1.18 2.85 -14.07
C ILE A 157 1.77 1.44 -14.11
N ASP A 158 1.20 0.49 -13.37
CA ASP A 158 1.69 -0.89 -13.36
C ASP A 158 1.27 -1.69 -14.60
N GLY A 159 0.32 -1.18 -15.40
CA GLY A 159 -0.01 -1.69 -16.74
C GLY A 159 1.01 -1.25 -17.81
N PHE A 160 1.61 -0.07 -17.67
CA PHE A 160 2.60 0.42 -18.64
C PHE A 160 4.04 0.10 -18.27
N PHE A 161 4.37 0.07 -16.96
CA PHE A 161 5.74 -0.10 -16.48
C PHE A 161 5.94 -1.47 -15.81
N ARG A 162 7.12 -2.06 -16.04
CA ARG A 162 7.52 -3.32 -15.41
C ARG A 162 7.72 -3.20 -13.91
N GLY A 163 7.43 -4.29 -13.21
CA GLY A 163 7.68 -4.39 -11.77
C GLY A 163 6.59 -3.72 -10.95
N ALA A 164 6.95 -3.11 -9.83
CA ALA A 164 6.06 -2.41 -8.91
C ALA A 164 6.25 -0.90 -9.04
N ALA A 165 6.09 -0.34 -10.24
CA ALA A 165 6.41 1.06 -10.50
C ALA A 165 5.55 2.00 -9.64
N PHE A 166 4.25 1.74 -9.53
CA PHE A 166 3.35 2.50 -8.66
C PHE A 166 3.81 2.48 -7.20
N CYS A 167 4.08 1.28 -6.64
CA CYS A 167 4.49 1.17 -5.23
C CYS A 167 5.86 1.80 -4.95
N LYS A 168 6.78 1.76 -5.93
CA LYS A 168 8.15 2.28 -5.76
C LYS A 168 8.25 3.79 -5.92
N HIS A 169 7.44 4.39 -6.81
CA HIS A 169 7.65 5.74 -7.26
C HIS A 169 6.47 6.70 -7.02
N VAL A 170 5.27 6.18 -6.80
CA VAL A 170 4.06 6.99 -6.69
C VAL A 170 3.38 6.82 -5.34
N CYS A 171 3.26 5.59 -4.83
CA CYS A 171 2.53 5.31 -3.60
C CYS A 171 3.25 5.88 -2.37
N PRO A 172 2.65 6.83 -1.63
CA PRO A 172 3.25 7.38 -0.41
C PRO A 172 3.41 6.32 0.68
N ILE A 173 2.45 5.40 0.82
CA ILE A 173 2.51 4.30 1.79
C ILE A 173 3.68 3.36 1.47
N GLY A 174 4.01 3.15 0.20
CA GLY A 174 5.19 2.38 -0.21
C GLY A 174 6.50 3.00 0.28
N GLN A 175 6.59 4.33 0.36
CA GLN A 175 7.75 5.04 0.91
C GLN A 175 7.80 4.90 2.43
N PHE A 176 6.68 5.07 3.13
CA PHE A 176 6.58 4.84 4.58
C PHE A 176 6.89 3.39 4.95
N ASN A 177 6.46 2.42 4.13
CA ASN A 177 6.81 1.01 4.34
C ASN A 177 8.31 0.77 4.26
N PHE A 178 9.02 1.43 3.35
CA PHE A 178 10.48 1.35 3.28
C PHE A 178 11.14 1.86 4.57
N VAL A 179 10.71 3.02 5.08
CA VAL A 179 11.21 3.56 6.35
C VAL A 179 10.77 2.69 7.53
N GLY A 180 9.50 2.28 7.57
CA GLY A 180 8.95 1.42 8.62
C GLY A 180 9.64 0.07 8.71
N SER A 181 10.00 -0.53 7.58
CA SER A 181 10.74 -1.81 7.55
C SER A 181 12.16 -1.71 8.12
N LEU A 182 12.75 -0.51 8.17
CA LEU A 182 14.05 -0.28 8.83
C LEU A 182 13.93 -0.17 10.35
N LEU A 183 12.79 0.32 10.83
CA LEU A 183 12.52 0.59 12.24
C LEU A 183 11.69 -0.50 12.91
N SER A 184 10.95 -1.28 12.14
CA SER A 184 10.05 -2.32 12.66
C SER A 184 10.84 -3.44 13.34
N PRO A 185 10.41 -3.88 14.54
CA PRO A 185 11.01 -5.01 15.24
C PRO A 185 10.68 -6.36 14.58
N THR A 186 9.63 -6.40 13.76
CA THR A 186 9.15 -7.63 13.11
C THR A 186 8.98 -7.45 11.60
N GLU A 187 9.12 -8.54 10.85
CA GLU A 187 8.90 -8.55 9.40
C GLU A 187 8.20 -9.84 8.97
N VAL A 188 7.50 -9.76 7.82
CA VAL A 188 6.93 -10.95 7.16
C VAL A 188 7.88 -11.37 6.04
N ARG A 189 8.54 -12.52 6.21
CA ARG A 189 9.32 -13.18 5.14
C ARG A 189 8.48 -14.30 4.52
N ILE A 190 8.37 -14.30 3.23
CA ILE A 190 7.61 -15.28 2.43
C ILE A 190 8.54 -15.83 1.36
#